data_1832efaa3bfef8c77d41af8a779f36f3
#
_entry.id   1832efaa3bfef8c77d41af8a779f36f3
#
_cell.length_a   1.000
_cell.length_b   1.000
_cell.length_c   1.000
_cell.angle_alpha   90.00
_cell.angle_beta   90.00
_cell.angle_gamma   90.00
#
_symmetry.space_group_name_H-M   'P 1'
#
loop_
_entity.id
_entity.type
_entity.pdbx_description
1 polymer ?
#
loop_
_entity_poly.entity_id
_entity_poly.type
_entity_poly.pdbx_seq_one_letter_code
_entity_poly.pdbx_strand_id
1 'polypeptide(L)'
;MLGKDLLIAIFIIVIWGVNFVAIAWGLEGMPPLLMGGLRFLLVASVGALFFKRPNTPFIWWVAYAVPISFLQFAFLFSAMAYGMPAGLASLALQAQALFTMIFAMFFLKESIKNYQVWAFFIAAFGLTFIALSKDDHSITALGFGLTMAGAASWALGNISARSISNRGFNSNVNLVVWSAWVPPIPFFIGSYFI
;
A
#
# COMPACT_ATOMS: atom_id res chain seq x y z
N MET A 1 20.12 14.00 -11.56
CA MET A 1 20.27 12.92 -10.54
C MET A 1 21.72 12.44 -10.60
N LEU A 2 22.39 12.36 -9.44
CA LEU A 2 23.71 11.75 -9.33
C LEU A 2 23.59 10.25 -9.66
N GLY A 3 24.62 9.63 -10.22
CA GLY A 3 24.57 8.22 -10.64
C GLY A 3 24.16 7.25 -9.52
N LYS A 4 24.49 7.56 -8.25
CA LYS A 4 24.05 6.79 -7.08
C LYS A 4 22.53 6.81 -6.88
N ASP A 5 21.88 7.97 -7.07
CA ASP A 5 20.42 8.10 -6.90
C ASP A 5 19.67 7.30 -7.98
N LEU A 6 20.21 7.27 -9.19
CA LEU A 6 19.66 6.48 -10.30
C LEU A 6 19.76 4.97 -10.00
N LEU A 7 20.90 4.50 -9.50
CA LEU A 7 21.08 3.10 -9.12
C LEU A 7 20.14 2.68 -7.99
N ILE A 8 19.99 3.52 -6.99
CA ILE A 8 19.03 3.27 -5.88
C ILE A 8 17.60 3.23 -6.42
N ALA A 9 17.23 4.14 -7.31
CA ALA A 9 15.90 4.17 -7.91
C ALA A 9 15.61 2.89 -8.72
N ILE A 10 16.57 2.45 -9.55
CA ILE A 10 16.46 1.20 -10.32
C ILE A 10 16.32 0.00 -9.37
N PHE A 11 17.15 -0.06 -8.32
CA PHE A 11 17.10 -1.14 -7.33
C PHE A 11 15.73 -1.21 -6.63
N ILE A 12 15.17 -0.06 -6.23
CA ILE A 12 13.83 0.02 -5.63
C ILE A 12 12.76 -0.48 -6.61
N ILE A 13 12.83 -0.07 -7.88
CA ILE A 13 11.86 -0.50 -8.91
C ILE A 13 11.91 -2.00 -9.11
N VAL A 14 13.11 -2.59 -9.20
CA VAL A 14 13.29 -4.03 -9.36
C VAL A 14 12.75 -4.80 -8.15
N ILE A 15 13.12 -4.39 -6.93
CA ILE A 15 12.59 -5.03 -5.70
C ILE A 15 11.07 -4.90 -5.63
N TRP A 16 10.52 -3.75 -6.00
CA TRP A 16 9.07 -3.52 -6.02
C TRP A 16 8.37 -4.48 -7.00
N GLY A 17 8.91 -4.63 -8.22
CA GLY A 17 8.37 -5.57 -9.21
C GLY A 17 8.45 -7.03 -8.75
N VAL A 18 9.62 -7.45 -8.26
CA VAL A 18 9.84 -8.81 -7.71
C VAL A 18 8.88 -9.09 -6.54
N ASN A 19 8.58 -8.09 -5.70
CA ASN A 19 7.63 -8.26 -4.60
C ASN A 19 6.24 -8.70 -5.08
N PHE A 20 5.72 -8.18 -6.21
CA PHE A 20 4.42 -8.61 -6.75
C PHE A 20 4.44 -10.04 -7.27
N VAL A 21 5.55 -10.48 -7.85
CA VAL A 21 5.75 -11.88 -8.26
C VAL A 21 5.76 -12.80 -7.04
N ALA A 22 6.51 -12.41 -5.99
CA ALA A 22 6.55 -13.17 -4.75
C ALA A 22 5.18 -13.25 -4.06
N ILE A 23 4.39 -12.18 -4.12
CA ILE A 23 2.99 -12.19 -3.63
C ILE A 23 2.16 -13.18 -4.44
N ALA A 24 2.25 -13.16 -5.77
CA ALA A 24 1.49 -14.07 -6.62
C ALA A 24 1.80 -15.54 -6.28
N TRP A 25 3.07 -15.91 -6.19
CA TRP A 25 3.48 -17.26 -5.80
C TRP A 25 3.03 -17.65 -4.39
N GLY A 26 3.12 -16.71 -3.43
CA GLY A 26 2.66 -16.97 -2.07
C GLY A 26 1.15 -17.25 -1.99
N LEU A 27 0.36 -16.60 -2.84
CA LEU A 27 -1.09 -16.78 -2.90
C LEU A 27 -1.53 -18.09 -3.58
N GLU A 28 -0.65 -18.78 -4.31
CA GLU A 28 -0.93 -20.13 -4.81
C GLU A 28 -1.00 -21.18 -3.68
N GLY A 29 -0.29 -20.92 -2.57
CA GLY A 29 -0.13 -21.87 -1.48
C GLY A 29 -0.78 -21.49 -0.16
N MET A 30 -1.29 -20.24 -0.01
CA MET A 30 -1.88 -19.82 1.26
C MET A 30 -2.97 -18.76 1.11
N PRO A 31 -3.94 -18.71 2.07
CA PRO A 31 -4.98 -17.69 2.07
C PRO A 31 -4.42 -16.25 2.14
N PRO A 32 -5.05 -15.29 1.45
CA PRO A 32 -4.55 -13.92 1.36
C PRO A 32 -4.30 -13.24 2.71
N LEU A 33 -5.22 -13.41 3.66
CA LEU A 33 -5.10 -12.78 4.97
C LEU A 33 -4.03 -13.46 5.83
N LEU A 34 -3.88 -14.78 5.73
CA LEU A 34 -2.80 -15.50 6.43
C LEU A 34 -1.43 -15.00 5.95
N MET A 35 -1.26 -14.87 4.65
CA MET A 35 -0.03 -14.33 4.06
C MET A 35 0.28 -12.92 4.57
N GLY A 36 -0.75 -12.05 4.67
CA GLY A 36 -0.62 -10.71 5.22
C GLY A 36 -0.15 -10.75 6.68
N GLY A 37 -0.76 -11.58 7.51
CA GLY A 37 -0.42 -11.75 8.92
C GLY A 37 1.03 -12.19 9.12
N LEU A 38 1.46 -13.23 8.41
CA LEU A 38 2.82 -13.76 8.46
C LEU A 38 3.86 -12.74 7.97
N ARG A 39 3.57 -12.03 6.88
CA ARG A 39 4.43 -10.97 6.34
C ARG A 39 4.70 -9.89 7.37
N PHE A 40 3.66 -9.32 7.99
CA PHE A 40 3.81 -8.25 8.95
C PHE A 40 4.37 -8.71 10.28
N LEU A 41 4.09 -9.94 10.71
CA LEU A 41 4.72 -10.56 11.86
C LEU A 41 6.24 -10.68 11.66
N LEU A 42 6.68 -11.14 10.48
CA LEU A 42 8.09 -11.24 10.13
C LEU A 42 8.76 -9.85 10.13
N VAL A 43 8.14 -8.85 9.47
CA VAL A 43 8.66 -7.47 9.44
C VAL A 43 8.77 -6.89 10.84
N ALA A 44 7.76 -7.07 11.69
CA ALA A 44 7.76 -6.57 13.05
C ALA A 44 8.83 -7.24 13.91
N SER A 45 8.91 -8.58 13.87
CA SER A 45 9.84 -9.37 14.69
C SER A 45 11.30 -9.11 14.32
N VAL A 46 11.63 -9.21 13.03
CA VAL A 46 13.00 -8.99 12.54
C VAL A 46 13.36 -7.51 12.65
N GLY A 47 12.45 -6.62 12.26
CA GLY A 47 12.70 -5.18 12.28
C GLY A 47 12.93 -4.64 13.70
N ALA A 48 12.21 -5.15 14.70
CA ALA A 48 12.38 -4.74 16.10
C ALA A 48 13.80 -5.01 16.65
N LEU A 49 14.56 -5.93 16.03
CA LEU A 49 15.95 -6.20 16.42
C LEU A 49 16.92 -5.09 15.96
N PHE A 50 16.58 -4.39 14.87
CA PHE A 50 17.47 -3.41 14.23
C PHE A 50 17.01 -1.96 14.41
N PHE A 51 15.72 -1.73 14.70
CA PHE A 51 15.14 -0.39 14.75
C PHE A 51 14.62 -0.05 16.14
N LYS A 52 14.97 1.15 16.62
CA LYS A 52 14.54 1.64 17.92
C LYS A 52 13.06 1.99 17.92
N ARG A 53 12.39 1.77 19.07
CA ARG A 53 11.00 2.18 19.26
C ARG A 53 10.86 3.70 19.08
N PRO A 54 9.92 4.17 18.25
CA PRO A 54 9.70 5.60 18.06
C PRO A 54 8.97 6.22 19.26
N ASN A 55 9.25 7.49 19.53
CA ASN A 55 8.55 8.28 20.54
C ASN A 55 7.16 8.76 20.08
N THR A 56 6.52 7.98 19.24
CA THR A 56 5.19 8.29 18.71
C THR A 56 4.15 7.54 19.56
N PRO A 57 3.08 8.19 20.05
CA PRO A 57 2.02 7.52 20.79
C PRO A 57 1.40 6.36 20.01
N PHE A 58 1.02 5.29 20.71
CA PHE A 58 0.51 4.06 20.08
C PHE A 58 -0.72 4.28 19.17
N ILE A 59 -1.57 5.25 19.52
CA ILE A 59 -2.73 5.59 18.69
C ILE A 59 -2.33 5.98 17.26
N TRP A 60 -1.16 6.62 17.08
CA TRP A 60 -0.65 6.98 15.78
C TRP A 60 -0.04 5.78 15.02
N TRP A 61 0.46 4.76 15.74
CA TRP A 61 0.85 3.50 15.09
C TRP A 61 -0.38 2.83 14.47
N VAL A 62 -1.48 2.79 15.21
CA VAL A 62 -2.76 2.24 14.71
C VAL A 62 -3.29 3.08 13.54
N ALA A 63 -3.33 4.40 13.69
CA ALA A 63 -3.80 5.31 12.64
C ALA A 63 -2.99 5.23 11.34
N TYR A 64 -1.70 4.89 11.44
CA TYR A 64 -0.83 4.65 10.30
C TYR A 64 -0.98 3.21 9.76
N ALA A 65 -0.84 2.21 10.63
CA ALA A 65 -0.75 0.81 10.22
C ALA A 65 -2.08 0.23 9.71
N VAL A 66 -3.22 0.64 10.27
CA VAL A 66 -4.52 0.10 9.84
C VAL A 66 -4.77 0.39 8.35
N PRO A 67 -4.68 1.63 7.86
CA PRO A 67 -4.92 1.86 6.45
C PRO A 67 -3.80 1.31 5.55
N ILE A 68 -2.51 1.57 5.84
CA ILE A 68 -1.41 1.27 4.91
C ILE A 68 -0.86 -0.16 5.02
N SER A 69 -0.95 -0.78 6.20
CA SER A 69 -0.37 -2.11 6.41
C SER A 69 -1.43 -3.21 6.51
N PHE A 70 -2.61 -2.92 7.03
CA PHE A 70 -3.69 -3.90 7.10
C PHE A 70 -4.63 -3.80 5.90
N LEU A 71 -5.40 -2.72 5.77
CA LEU A 71 -6.46 -2.61 4.75
C LEU A 71 -5.88 -2.66 3.33
N GLN A 72 -4.80 -1.93 3.06
CA GLN A 72 -4.16 -1.95 1.75
C GLN A 72 -3.77 -3.37 1.33
N PHE A 73 -3.08 -4.12 2.20
CA PHE A 73 -2.63 -5.47 1.86
C PHE A 73 -3.76 -6.50 1.90
N ALA A 74 -4.74 -6.37 2.80
CA ALA A 74 -5.93 -7.20 2.78
C ALA A 74 -6.67 -7.08 1.44
N PHE A 75 -6.89 -5.86 0.98
CA PHE A 75 -7.54 -5.62 -0.31
C PHE A 75 -6.66 -6.08 -1.49
N LEU A 76 -5.38 -5.76 -1.49
CA LEU A 76 -4.48 -6.13 -2.58
C LEU A 76 -4.34 -7.66 -2.73
N PHE A 77 -4.09 -8.36 -1.63
CA PHE A 77 -3.92 -9.81 -1.68
C PHE A 77 -5.23 -10.51 -2.05
N SER A 78 -6.36 -10.03 -1.53
CA SER A 78 -7.68 -10.50 -1.96
C SER A 78 -7.94 -10.19 -3.44
N ALA A 79 -7.58 -8.98 -3.92
CA ALA A 79 -7.70 -8.64 -5.33
C ALA A 79 -6.97 -9.63 -6.25
N MET A 80 -5.73 -9.97 -5.88
CA MET A 80 -4.92 -10.93 -6.65
C MET A 80 -5.49 -12.35 -6.57
N ALA A 81 -5.97 -12.77 -5.40
CA ALA A 81 -6.65 -14.07 -5.23
C ALA A 81 -7.97 -14.16 -6.02
N TYR A 82 -8.66 -13.02 -6.23
CA TYR A 82 -9.88 -12.94 -7.04
C TYR A 82 -9.63 -12.56 -8.51
N GLY A 83 -8.44 -12.82 -9.03
CA GLY A 83 -8.14 -12.75 -10.44
C GLY A 83 -7.58 -11.40 -10.92
N MET A 84 -7.00 -10.58 -10.05
CA MET A 84 -6.23 -9.41 -10.47
C MET A 84 -4.79 -9.83 -10.76
N PRO A 85 -4.30 -9.76 -12.02
CA PRO A 85 -2.93 -10.13 -12.35
C PRO A 85 -1.90 -9.24 -11.63
N ALA A 86 -0.79 -9.83 -11.16
CA ALA A 86 0.24 -9.15 -10.39
C ALA A 86 0.79 -7.87 -11.06
N GLY A 87 1.07 -7.95 -12.38
CA GLY A 87 1.54 -6.80 -13.15
C GLY A 87 0.53 -5.66 -13.19
N LEU A 88 -0.75 -5.96 -13.46
CA LEU A 88 -1.83 -4.98 -13.50
C LEU A 88 -2.17 -4.45 -12.11
N ALA A 89 -2.11 -5.29 -11.07
CA ALA A 89 -2.25 -4.87 -9.68
C ALA A 89 -1.20 -3.83 -9.31
N SER A 90 0.07 -4.05 -9.70
CA SER A 90 1.17 -3.12 -9.43
C SER A 90 0.95 -1.74 -10.09
N LEU A 91 0.44 -1.71 -11.32
CA LEU A 91 0.13 -0.48 -12.04
C LEU A 91 -1.11 0.22 -11.47
N ALA A 92 -2.20 -0.52 -11.28
CA ALA A 92 -3.45 0.02 -10.78
C ALA A 92 -3.33 0.56 -9.34
N LEU A 93 -2.50 -0.08 -8.50
CA LEU A 93 -2.21 0.38 -7.13
C LEU A 93 -1.56 1.77 -7.10
N GLN A 94 -0.93 2.23 -8.19
CA GLN A 94 -0.38 3.59 -8.29
C GLN A 94 -1.47 4.68 -8.27
N ALA A 95 -2.75 4.32 -8.43
CA ALA A 95 -3.88 5.21 -8.14
C ALA A 95 -3.82 5.80 -6.72
N GLN A 96 -3.04 5.19 -5.80
CA GLN A 96 -2.79 5.73 -4.47
C GLN A 96 -2.26 7.18 -4.50
N ALA A 97 -1.53 7.57 -5.53
CA ALA A 97 -1.05 8.94 -5.67
C ALA A 97 -2.20 9.93 -5.92
N LEU A 98 -3.19 9.53 -6.73
CA LEU A 98 -4.40 10.31 -6.99
C LEU A 98 -5.26 10.44 -5.74
N PHE A 99 -5.50 9.32 -5.04
CA PHE A 99 -6.23 9.33 -3.77
C PHE A 99 -5.51 10.14 -2.70
N THR A 100 -4.15 10.06 -2.63
CA THR A 100 -3.38 10.87 -1.68
C THR A 100 -3.56 12.36 -1.93
N MET A 101 -3.57 12.79 -3.20
CA MET A 101 -3.80 14.18 -3.56
C MET A 101 -5.20 14.64 -3.14
N ILE A 102 -6.23 13.84 -3.44
CA ILE A 102 -7.62 14.13 -3.05
C ILE A 102 -7.74 14.21 -1.52
N PHE A 103 -7.22 13.22 -0.80
CA PHE A 103 -7.29 13.18 0.65
C PHE A 103 -6.48 14.29 1.32
N ALA A 104 -5.33 14.70 0.75
CA ALA A 104 -4.56 15.83 1.24
C ALA A 104 -5.36 17.14 1.16
N MET A 105 -6.12 17.34 0.09
CA MET A 105 -7.03 18.49 -0.04
C MET A 105 -8.10 18.49 1.05
N PHE A 106 -8.75 17.34 1.31
CA PHE A 106 -9.84 17.28 2.28
C PHE A 106 -9.36 17.29 3.74
N PHE A 107 -8.35 16.48 4.07
CA PHE A 107 -7.91 16.26 5.45
C PHE A 107 -6.83 17.24 5.90
N LEU A 108 -5.94 17.65 5.00
CA LEU A 108 -4.81 18.54 5.30
C LEU A 108 -5.06 19.99 4.80
N LYS A 109 -6.17 20.22 4.08
CA LYS A 109 -6.52 21.51 3.49
C LYS A 109 -5.43 22.06 2.55
N GLU A 110 -4.73 21.16 1.86
CA GLU A 110 -3.70 21.55 0.90
C GLU A 110 -4.33 22.04 -0.40
N SER A 111 -3.76 23.09 -0.98
CA SER A 111 -4.18 23.58 -2.29
C SER A 111 -3.59 22.74 -3.41
N ILE A 112 -4.43 22.35 -4.38
CA ILE A 112 -3.97 21.64 -5.58
C ILE A 112 -3.41 22.65 -6.58
N LYS A 113 -2.23 22.33 -7.13
CA LYS A 113 -1.61 23.14 -8.21
C LYS A 113 -2.12 22.68 -9.57
N ASN A 114 -2.20 23.61 -10.54
CA ASN A 114 -2.74 23.31 -11.87
C ASN A 114 -2.09 22.11 -12.57
N TYR A 115 -0.77 21.93 -12.43
CA TYR A 115 -0.09 20.79 -13.03
C TYR A 115 -0.51 19.44 -12.39
N GLN A 116 -0.91 19.43 -11.11
CA GLN A 116 -1.41 18.24 -10.44
C GLN A 116 -2.80 17.87 -10.95
N VAL A 117 -3.62 18.85 -11.32
CA VAL A 117 -4.92 18.61 -11.95
C VAL A 117 -4.74 17.91 -13.29
N TRP A 118 -3.82 18.38 -14.13
CA TRP A 118 -3.53 17.72 -15.40
C TRP A 118 -2.96 16.32 -15.21
N ALA A 119 -2.03 16.13 -14.27
CA ALA A 119 -1.51 14.82 -13.92
C ALA A 119 -2.62 13.85 -13.45
N PHE A 120 -3.61 14.36 -12.70
CA PHE A 120 -4.77 13.58 -12.28
C PHE A 120 -5.57 13.06 -13.49
N PHE A 121 -5.90 13.93 -14.45
CA PHE A 121 -6.66 13.52 -15.62
C PHE A 121 -5.90 12.51 -16.49
N ILE A 122 -4.61 12.70 -16.70
CA ILE A 122 -3.76 11.77 -17.46
C ILE A 122 -3.74 10.39 -16.78
N ALA A 123 -3.54 10.35 -15.45
CA ALA A 123 -3.50 9.11 -14.71
C ALA A 123 -4.88 8.43 -14.62
N ALA A 124 -5.96 9.19 -14.43
CA ALA A 124 -7.33 8.67 -14.45
C ALA A 124 -7.68 8.06 -15.81
N PHE A 125 -7.27 8.71 -16.91
CA PHE A 125 -7.42 8.19 -18.25
C PHE A 125 -6.68 6.86 -18.43
N GLY A 126 -5.39 6.78 -18.01
CA GLY A 126 -4.63 5.52 -18.04
C GLY A 126 -5.28 4.39 -17.23
N LEU A 127 -5.79 4.69 -16.03
CA LEU A 127 -6.52 3.71 -15.21
C LEU A 127 -7.81 3.23 -15.87
N THR A 128 -8.50 4.13 -16.58
CA THR A 128 -9.70 3.76 -17.35
C THR A 128 -9.35 2.76 -18.45
N PHE A 129 -8.24 2.94 -19.16
CA PHE A 129 -7.77 1.98 -20.14
C PHE A 129 -7.46 0.61 -19.52
N ILE A 130 -6.82 0.57 -18.34
CA ILE A 130 -6.58 -0.68 -17.62
C ILE A 130 -7.91 -1.35 -17.26
N ALA A 131 -8.87 -0.58 -16.73
CA ALA A 131 -10.17 -1.10 -16.34
C ALA A 131 -11.01 -1.63 -17.52
N LEU A 132 -10.85 -1.03 -18.70
CA LEU A 132 -11.55 -1.41 -19.93
C LEU A 132 -10.79 -2.47 -20.77
N SER A 133 -9.55 -2.80 -20.39
CA SER A 133 -8.75 -3.82 -21.06
C SER A 133 -9.39 -5.19 -20.87
N LYS A 134 -10.18 -5.58 -21.86
CA LYS A 134 -10.86 -6.87 -21.92
C LYS A 134 -10.01 -7.87 -22.71
N ASP A 135 -8.92 -8.33 -22.17
CA ASP A 135 -8.42 -9.64 -22.58
C ASP A 135 -9.20 -10.69 -21.78
N ASP A 136 -9.77 -11.67 -22.45
CA ASP A 136 -10.82 -12.60 -21.97
C ASP A 136 -10.56 -13.34 -20.64
N HIS A 137 -9.42 -13.14 -19.97
CA HIS A 137 -9.04 -13.80 -18.73
C HIS A 137 -8.27 -12.94 -17.71
N SER A 138 -8.16 -11.62 -17.88
CA SER A 138 -7.12 -10.91 -17.11
C SER A 138 -7.59 -10.05 -15.95
N ILE A 139 -8.80 -9.46 -15.97
CA ILE A 139 -9.22 -8.55 -14.89
C ILE A 139 -10.67 -8.82 -14.49
N THR A 140 -10.88 -9.22 -13.23
CA THR A 140 -12.23 -9.25 -12.66
C THR A 140 -12.61 -7.86 -12.12
N ALA A 141 -13.89 -7.47 -12.28
CA ALA A 141 -14.38 -6.20 -11.71
C ALA A 141 -14.17 -6.13 -10.19
N LEU A 142 -14.31 -7.27 -9.51
CA LEU A 142 -14.04 -7.39 -8.08
C LEU A 142 -12.55 -7.17 -7.77
N GLY A 143 -11.63 -7.83 -8.50
CA GLY A 143 -10.19 -7.66 -8.33
C GLY A 143 -9.73 -6.23 -8.56
N PHE A 144 -10.25 -5.57 -9.61
CA PHE A 144 -9.97 -4.16 -9.85
C PHE A 144 -10.52 -3.26 -8.73
N GLY A 145 -11.77 -3.46 -8.31
CA GLY A 145 -12.39 -2.70 -7.21
C GLY A 145 -11.62 -2.83 -5.90
N LEU A 146 -11.20 -4.06 -5.56
CA LEU A 146 -10.36 -4.31 -4.38
C LEU A 146 -8.99 -3.64 -4.50
N THR A 147 -8.37 -3.64 -5.68
CA THR A 147 -7.10 -2.92 -5.91
C THR A 147 -7.28 -1.40 -5.70
N MET A 148 -8.39 -0.82 -6.16
CA MET A 148 -8.70 0.59 -5.92
C MET A 148 -8.94 0.87 -4.43
N ALA A 149 -9.63 -0.01 -3.71
CA ALA A 149 -9.81 0.09 -2.26
C ALA A 149 -8.45 0.02 -1.53
N GLY A 150 -7.55 -0.85 -1.98
CA GLY A 150 -6.17 -0.93 -1.50
C GLY A 150 -5.40 0.36 -1.74
N ALA A 151 -5.51 0.94 -2.94
CA ALA A 151 -4.87 2.22 -3.28
C ALA A 151 -5.39 3.38 -2.41
N ALA A 152 -6.71 3.45 -2.19
CA ALA A 152 -7.31 4.44 -1.30
C ALA A 152 -6.86 4.26 0.15
N SER A 153 -6.76 3.01 0.62
CA SER A 153 -6.25 2.69 1.96
C SER A 153 -4.78 3.11 2.11
N TRP A 154 -3.96 2.87 1.12
CA TRP A 154 -2.57 3.37 1.11
C TRP A 154 -2.52 4.88 1.22
N ALA A 155 -3.33 5.58 0.44
CA ALA A 155 -3.42 7.03 0.48
C ALA A 155 -3.80 7.56 1.88
N LEU A 156 -4.75 6.92 2.58
CA LEU A 156 -5.07 7.25 3.97
C LEU A 156 -3.86 7.07 4.91
N GLY A 157 -3.05 6.03 4.69
CA GLY A 157 -1.80 5.84 5.42
C GLY A 157 -0.79 6.95 5.18
N ASN A 158 -0.67 7.42 3.93
CA ASN A 158 0.17 8.57 3.59
C ASN A 158 -0.30 9.85 4.31
N ILE A 159 -1.62 10.08 4.37
CA ILE A 159 -2.20 11.21 5.13
C ILE A 159 -1.92 11.08 6.63
N SER A 160 -2.02 9.86 7.18
CA SER A 160 -1.68 9.59 8.58
C SER A 160 -0.22 9.88 8.88
N ALA A 161 0.71 9.42 8.02
CA ALA A 161 2.14 9.70 8.16
C ALA A 161 2.44 11.22 8.14
N ARG A 162 1.79 11.95 7.24
CA ARG A 162 1.90 13.41 7.15
C ARG A 162 1.34 14.11 8.39
N SER A 163 0.18 13.66 8.88
CA SER A 163 -0.43 14.18 10.11
C SER A 163 0.45 13.95 11.34
N ILE A 164 1.12 12.80 11.42
CA ILE A 164 2.11 12.48 12.47
C ILE A 164 3.29 13.45 12.40
N SER A 165 3.85 13.66 11.21
CA SER A 165 4.95 14.60 10.99
C SER A 165 4.57 16.03 11.32
N ASN A 166 3.39 16.49 10.93
CA ASN A 166 2.89 17.84 11.22
C ASN A 166 2.67 18.09 12.73
N ARG A 167 2.55 17.04 13.53
CA ARG A 167 2.47 17.11 15.01
C ARG A 167 3.83 17.02 15.71
N GLY A 168 4.93 17.02 14.93
CA GLY A 168 6.29 16.98 15.45
C GLY A 168 6.79 15.58 15.83
N PHE A 169 6.05 14.50 15.48
CA PHE A 169 6.52 13.14 15.66
C PHE A 169 7.27 12.64 14.43
N ASN A 170 8.23 11.74 14.63
CA ASN A 170 8.98 11.16 13.52
C ASN A 170 8.14 10.10 12.77
N SER A 171 7.90 10.34 11.49
CA SER A 171 7.28 9.38 10.55
C SER A 171 8.36 8.66 9.71
N ASN A 172 9.40 8.17 10.35
CA ASN A 172 10.54 7.50 9.72
C ASN A 172 10.39 5.97 9.72
N VAL A 173 11.43 5.26 9.29
CA VAL A 173 11.47 3.80 9.22
C VAL A 173 11.16 3.13 10.57
N ASN A 174 11.50 3.76 11.70
CA ASN A 174 11.17 3.23 13.03
C ASN A 174 9.65 3.12 13.23
N LEU A 175 8.88 4.14 12.80
CA LEU A 175 7.41 4.09 12.85
C LEU A 175 6.89 2.95 11.97
N VAL A 176 7.40 2.79 10.75
CA VAL A 176 7.00 1.72 9.82
C VAL A 176 7.18 0.35 10.44
N VAL A 177 8.38 0.10 10.99
CA VAL A 177 8.73 -1.19 11.61
C VAL A 177 7.88 -1.49 12.84
N TRP A 178 7.79 -0.53 13.77
CA TRP A 178 7.08 -0.76 15.03
C TRP A 178 5.56 -0.79 14.87
N SER A 179 5.01 -0.04 13.93
CA SER A 179 3.59 -0.12 13.60
C SER A 179 3.22 -1.44 12.91
N ALA A 180 4.19 -2.17 12.36
CA ALA A 180 3.98 -3.49 11.78
C ALA A 180 3.52 -4.56 12.79
N TRP A 181 3.57 -4.29 14.09
CA TRP A 181 2.95 -5.14 15.12
C TRP A 181 1.40 -5.07 15.14
N VAL A 182 0.80 -4.05 14.55
CA VAL A 182 -0.65 -3.86 14.54
C VAL A 182 -1.37 -4.79 13.55
N PRO A 183 -0.95 -4.92 12.29
CA PRO A 183 -1.65 -5.70 11.27
C PRO A 183 -1.79 -7.21 11.54
N PRO A 184 -0.83 -7.92 12.16
CA PRO A 184 -0.95 -9.36 12.37
C PRO A 184 -2.24 -9.76 13.10
N ILE A 185 -2.68 -8.97 14.08
CA ILE A 185 -3.88 -9.27 14.86
C ILE A 185 -5.13 -9.37 13.96
N PRO A 186 -5.55 -8.29 13.25
CA PRO A 186 -6.72 -8.36 12.40
C PRO A 186 -6.54 -9.32 11.20
N PHE A 187 -5.32 -9.52 10.70
CA PHE A 187 -5.05 -10.49 9.65
C PHE A 187 -5.32 -11.93 10.09
N PHE A 188 -4.80 -12.35 11.24
CA PHE A 188 -5.03 -13.71 11.75
C PHE A 188 -6.49 -13.92 12.17
N ILE A 189 -7.14 -12.92 12.76
CA ILE A 189 -8.58 -12.99 13.03
C ILE A 189 -9.35 -13.17 11.72
N GLY A 190 -9.10 -12.33 10.71
CA GLY A 190 -9.76 -12.43 9.41
C GLY A 190 -9.48 -13.76 8.70
N SER A 191 -8.26 -14.31 8.79
CA SER A 191 -7.91 -15.57 8.15
C SER A 191 -8.60 -16.80 8.77
N TYR A 192 -9.09 -16.68 10.00
CA TYR A 192 -9.86 -17.76 10.65
C TYR A 192 -11.27 -17.90 10.08
N PHE A 193 -11.83 -16.83 9.50
CA PHE A 193 -13.18 -16.80 8.96
C PHE A 193 -13.27 -16.98 7.46
N ILE A 194 -12.14 -17.08 6.77
CA ILE A 194 -12.04 -17.28 5.31
C ILE A 194 -11.23 -18.53 5.00
#